data_ab4a837be2ed4b55ab3d615f0a742ae9
#
_entry.id   ab4a837be2ed4b55ab3d615f0a742ae9
#
_cell.length_a   1.000
_cell.length_b   1.000
_cell.length_c   1.000
_cell.angle_alpha   90.00
_cell.angle_beta   90.00
_cell.angle_gamma   90.00
#
_symmetry.space_group_name_H-M   'P 1'
#
loop_
_entity.id
_entity.type
_entity.pdbx_description
1 polymer ?
#
loop_
_entity_poly.entity_id
_entity_poly.type
_entity_poly.pdbx_seq_one_letter_code
_entity_poly.pdbx_strand_id
1 'polypeptide(L)'
;TSVVHQISLTNLKPNSYASEFTLIIGSTNLDSITARDITGLLPVTVNQKDNGVAVSVNLKSRPALGLKQKKEFSIRYDSRDTAQKVGKIIEVNIPKLSNSREFDLFTTNLLVPAKLGSPSIMVPAPVAKTTTSKYLSFGFDRNDDSGISAVFGTAQSFLVNLKYFIANPGDNQIQSSIALPPDTAYQRVNIDRIEPKPIKLETDLDGNWLAIYQLKPQQKLSIEADLTVEIKMIPDGQNFPKAQPEHLQPSVFWQSDDPEILAIATKLKTPKNIYDYVVSNLTYDYSKGQAGGDRVGAKLSLKNPGSAICTEFTDLFIALSRAAGIPARELNGFAWTENPKLRPLSLSGDILHAWPEYWDKDRNLWIQVDPTWGNTTGNIDYFTKLDFNHIVFAIHGKSDTSPLPAGFYKTDESQKKTVAVTPNDISLNLNQNPSVQAFIPKTLPTYKFNRISV
;
A
#
# COMPACT_ATOMS: atom_id res chain seq x y z
N THR A 1 -21.32 -0.22 1.75
CA THR A 1 -21.38 -1.69 1.63
C THR A 1 -22.22 -2.27 2.74
N SER A 2 -23.21 -3.11 2.40
CA SER A 2 -24.00 -3.80 3.42
C SER A 2 -23.33 -5.14 3.76
N VAL A 3 -23.14 -5.39 5.04
CA VAL A 3 -22.53 -6.61 5.58
C VAL A 3 -23.54 -7.35 6.44
N VAL A 4 -23.60 -8.66 6.28
CA VAL A 4 -24.47 -9.52 7.07
C VAL A 4 -23.67 -10.71 7.59
N HIS A 5 -23.57 -10.84 8.90
CA HIS A 5 -23.06 -12.05 9.56
C HIS A 5 -24.22 -12.96 9.91
N GLN A 6 -24.20 -14.19 9.39
CA GLN A 6 -25.10 -15.26 9.79
C GLN A 6 -24.39 -16.09 10.88
N ILE A 7 -24.94 -16.15 12.07
CA ILE A 7 -24.33 -16.79 13.23
C ILE A 7 -25.18 -17.96 13.69
N SER A 8 -24.55 -19.11 13.87
CA SER A 8 -25.16 -20.30 14.48
C SER A 8 -24.34 -20.71 15.69
N LEU A 9 -24.94 -20.62 16.87
CA LEU A 9 -24.33 -21.04 18.14
C LEU A 9 -24.95 -22.35 18.58
N THR A 10 -24.13 -23.38 18.83
CA THR A 10 -24.57 -24.65 19.39
C THR A 10 -24.26 -24.72 20.88
N ASN A 11 -25.25 -24.95 21.71
CA ASN A 11 -25.06 -25.12 23.14
C ASN A 11 -24.42 -26.48 23.45
N LEU A 12 -23.20 -26.47 23.99
CA LEU A 12 -22.43 -27.66 24.32
C LEU A 12 -22.59 -28.08 25.80
N LYS A 13 -23.38 -27.37 26.61
CA LYS A 13 -23.59 -27.66 28.02
C LYS A 13 -25.07 -27.68 28.37
N PRO A 14 -25.55 -28.70 29.11
CA PRO A 14 -26.99 -28.80 29.45
C PRO A 14 -27.47 -27.71 30.41
N ASN A 15 -26.58 -27.21 31.28
CA ASN A 15 -26.92 -26.33 32.41
C ASN A 15 -26.51 -24.87 32.21
N SER A 16 -26.10 -24.47 30.98
CA SER A 16 -25.74 -23.11 30.66
C SER A 16 -26.17 -22.76 29.24
N TYR A 17 -26.20 -21.47 28.96
CA TYR A 17 -26.48 -20.95 27.61
C TYR A 17 -25.72 -19.66 27.37
N ALA A 18 -25.51 -19.31 26.12
CA ALA A 18 -24.94 -18.02 25.74
C ALA A 18 -25.95 -16.89 26.02
N SER A 19 -25.66 -16.02 26.97
CA SER A 19 -26.48 -14.86 27.30
C SER A 19 -26.18 -13.65 26.42
N GLU A 20 -25.00 -13.61 25.82
CA GLU A 20 -24.50 -12.53 24.98
C GLU A 20 -23.54 -13.09 23.93
N PHE A 21 -23.50 -12.46 22.77
CA PHE A 21 -22.52 -12.72 21.72
C PHE A 21 -21.90 -11.39 21.31
N THR A 22 -20.57 -11.27 21.31
CA THR A 22 -19.87 -10.06 20.90
C THR A 22 -19.03 -10.33 19.66
N LEU A 23 -19.20 -9.50 18.65
CA LEU A 23 -18.38 -9.47 17.43
C LEU A 23 -17.54 -8.20 17.42
N ILE A 24 -16.23 -8.33 17.25
CA ILE A 24 -15.32 -7.20 17.06
C ILE A 24 -15.10 -7.03 15.55
N ILE A 25 -15.46 -5.87 15.03
CA ILE A 25 -15.39 -5.52 13.62
C ILE A 25 -14.27 -4.50 13.44
N GLY A 26 -13.28 -4.79 12.60
CA GLY A 26 -12.12 -3.95 12.31
C GLY A 26 -12.44 -2.75 11.39
N SER A 27 -13.58 -2.09 11.62
CA SER A 27 -14.00 -0.86 10.92
C SER A 27 -14.50 0.15 11.94
N THR A 28 -14.20 1.41 11.73
CA THR A 28 -14.66 2.51 12.62
C THR A 28 -15.87 3.26 12.04
N ASN A 29 -16.22 3.02 10.78
CA ASN A 29 -17.28 3.71 10.05
C ASN A 29 -18.45 2.76 9.74
N LEU A 30 -19.19 2.40 10.81
CA LEU A 30 -20.35 1.51 10.72
C LEU A 30 -21.63 2.28 10.98
N ASP A 31 -22.64 2.05 10.12
CA ASP A 31 -23.99 2.61 10.23
C ASP A 31 -25.02 1.47 10.30
N SER A 32 -26.22 1.79 10.80
CA SER A 32 -27.42 0.92 10.73
C SER A 32 -27.22 -0.46 11.35
N ILE A 33 -26.49 -0.56 12.48
CA ILE A 33 -26.19 -1.84 13.13
C ILE A 33 -27.46 -2.41 13.75
N THR A 34 -27.84 -3.63 13.34
CA THR A 34 -28.99 -4.37 13.83
C THR A 34 -28.68 -5.84 14.00
N ALA A 35 -29.34 -6.50 14.94
CA ALA A 35 -29.33 -7.95 15.02
C ALA A 35 -30.76 -8.50 15.03
N ARG A 36 -30.97 -9.65 14.42
CA ARG A 36 -32.29 -10.31 14.40
C ARG A 36 -32.18 -11.83 14.30
N ASP A 37 -33.15 -12.48 14.91
CA ASP A 37 -33.42 -13.91 14.70
C ASP A 37 -34.74 -14.11 13.93
N ILE A 38 -35.21 -15.36 13.82
CA ILE A 38 -36.46 -15.72 13.14
C ILE A 38 -37.70 -15.03 13.76
N THR A 39 -37.63 -14.65 15.03
CA THR A 39 -38.76 -14.05 15.77
C THR A 39 -38.72 -12.52 15.79
N GLY A 40 -37.65 -11.86 15.33
CA GLY A 40 -37.55 -10.41 15.23
C GLY A 40 -36.21 -9.82 15.71
N LEU A 41 -36.22 -8.52 16.05
CA LEU A 41 -35.01 -7.82 16.47
C LEU A 41 -34.52 -8.33 17.83
N LEU A 42 -33.20 -8.37 17.97
CA LEU A 42 -32.47 -8.62 19.21
C LEU A 42 -31.82 -7.31 19.70
N PRO A 43 -31.75 -7.09 21.03
CA PRO A 43 -31.07 -5.90 21.57
C PRO A 43 -29.57 -5.94 21.25
N VAL A 44 -29.04 -4.79 20.80
CA VAL A 44 -27.63 -4.62 20.42
C VAL A 44 -27.02 -3.48 21.23
N THR A 45 -25.83 -3.70 21.75
CA THR A 45 -24.97 -2.67 22.35
C THR A 45 -23.73 -2.48 21.48
N VAL A 46 -23.36 -1.23 21.21
CA VAL A 46 -22.24 -0.88 20.34
C VAL A 46 -21.23 -0.08 21.14
N ASN A 47 -20.00 -0.58 21.20
CA ASN A 47 -18.90 0.08 21.91
C ASN A 47 -17.74 0.35 20.93
N GLN A 48 -17.33 1.61 20.84
CA GLN A 48 -16.15 2.01 20.05
C GLN A 48 -14.88 1.48 20.72
N LYS A 49 -13.94 1.00 19.89
CA LYS A 49 -12.59 0.57 20.25
C LYS A 49 -11.59 1.38 19.42
N ASP A 50 -10.34 1.40 19.82
CA ASP A 50 -9.28 2.15 19.10
C ASP A 50 -9.19 1.75 17.61
N ASN A 51 -9.29 0.46 17.32
CA ASN A 51 -9.15 -0.11 15.97
C ASN A 51 -10.42 -0.83 15.48
N GLY A 52 -11.62 -0.36 15.90
CA GLY A 52 -12.86 -0.98 15.46
C GLY A 52 -14.05 -0.75 16.35
N VAL A 53 -15.05 -1.61 16.18
CA VAL A 53 -16.32 -1.53 16.90
C VAL A 53 -16.67 -2.90 17.48
N ALA A 54 -16.95 -2.97 18.78
CA ALA A 54 -17.50 -4.17 19.41
C ALA A 54 -19.03 -4.11 19.38
N VAL A 55 -19.65 -5.08 18.72
CA VAL A 55 -21.10 -5.24 18.61
C VAL A 55 -21.55 -6.41 19.47
N SER A 56 -22.22 -6.14 20.58
CA SER A 56 -22.74 -7.14 21.51
C SER A 56 -24.23 -7.35 21.30
N VAL A 57 -24.63 -8.59 21.08
CA VAL A 57 -26.04 -9.00 20.92
C VAL A 57 -26.52 -9.70 22.19
N ASN A 58 -27.57 -9.18 22.80
CA ASN A 58 -28.18 -9.78 24.00
C ASN A 58 -29.10 -10.93 23.61
N LEU A 59 -28.79 -12.11 24.12
CA LEU A 59 -29.52 -13.37 23.85
C LEU A 59 -30.36 -13.86 25.06
N LYS A 60 -30.37 -13.13 26.21
CA LYS A 60 -31.01 -13.56 27.43
C LYS A 60 -32.50 -13.84 27.29
N SER A 61 -33.20 -13.05 26.50
CA SER A 61 -34.65 -13.22 26.28
C SER A 61 -35.02 -14.40 25.37
N ARG A 62 -34.04 -14.91 24.59
CA ARG A 62 -34.26 -15.98 23.59
C ARG A 62 -33.05 -16.90 23.49
N PRO A 63 -32.63 -17.55 24.59
CA PRO A 63 -31.44 -18.40 24.60
C PRO A 63 -31.67 -19.75 23.92
N ALA A 64 -30.61 -20.42 23.52
CA ALA A 64 -30.63 -21.86 23.18
C ALA A 64 -30.50 -22.67 24.48
N LEU A 65 -31.60 -23.13 25.01
CA LEU A 65 -31.64 -23.92 26.24
C LEU A 65 -31.52 -25.43 25.92
N GLY A 66 -30.63 -26.11 26.65
CA GLY A 66 -30.43 -27.56 26.53
C GLY A 66 -29.27 -27.95 25.62
N LEU A 67 -28.76 -29.16 25.83
CA LEU A 67 -27.59 -29.70 25.11
C LEU A 67 -27.91 -29.82 23.61
N LYS A 68 -26.95 -29.40 22.76
CA LYS A 68 -27.02 -29.40 21.29
C LYS A 68 -28.11 -28.51 20.68
N GLN A 69 -28.81 -27.71 21.49
CA GLN A 69 -29.74 -26.71 20.93
C GLN A 69 -28.97 -25.61 20.22
N LYS A 70 -29.54 -25.12 19.10
CA LYS A 70 -28.94 -24.10 18.26
C LYS A 70 -29.65 -22.77 18.43
N LYS A 71 -28.86 -21.69 18.42
CA LYS A 71 -29.33 -20.33 18.28
C LYS A 71 -28.79 -19.75 16.98
N GLU A 72 -29.70 -19.43 16.08
CA GLU A 72 -29.38 -18.79 14.80
C GLU A 72 -29.86 -17.34 14.83
N PHE A 73 -29.02 -16.44 14.41
CA PHE A 73 -29.32 -15.01 14.29
C PHE A 73 -28.36 -14.35 13.30
N SER A 74 -28.70 -13.14 12.88
CA SER A 74 -27.84 -12.33 12.01
C SER A 74 -27.51 -11.00 12.65
N ILE A 75 -26.32 -10.49 12.37
CA ILE A 75 -25.90 -9.11 12.61
C ILE A 75 -25.74 -8.44 11.26
N ARG A 76 -26.42 -7.32 11.05
CA ARG A 76 -26.33 -6.51 9.83
C ARG A 76 -25.86 -5.12 10.15
N TYR A 77 -25.00 -4.58 9.28
CA TYR A 77 -24.57 -3.19 9.31
C TYR A 77 -24.16 -2.72 7.92
N ASP A 78 -24.06 -1.42 7.75
CA ASP A 78 -23.44 -0.80 6.59
C ASP A 78 -22.05 -0.30 6.96
N SER A 79 -21.05 -0.62 6.13
CA SER A 79 -19.64 -0.21 6.29
C SER A 79 -19.22 0.67 5.12
N ARG A 80 -18.56 1.78 5.41
CA ARG A 80 -17.95 2.65 4.40
C ARG A 80 -16.52 2.24 4.10
N ASP A 81 -15.86 1.52 5.01
CA ASP A 81 -14.46 1.10 4.87
C ASP A 81 -14.29 -0.17 4.05
N THR A 82 -15.33 -1.02 3.98
CA THR A 82 -15.23 -2.33 3.30
C THR A 82 -15.12 -2.21 1.78
N ALA A 83 -15.77 -1.22 1.15
CA ALA A 83 -15.63 -0.99 -0.27
C ALA A 83 -15.61 0.51 -0.56
N GLN A 84 -14.61 0.93 -1.34
CA GLN A 84 -14.37 2.32 -1.70
C GLN A 84 -14.30 2.44 -3.22
N LYS A 85 -14.85 3.53 -3.75
CA LYS A 85 -14.66 3.92 -5.14
C LYS A 85 -13.61 5.03 -5.17
N VAL A 86 -12.48 4.78 -5.82
CA VAL A 86 -11.41 5.76 -6.02
C VAL A 86 -11.22 5.94 -7.52
N GLY A 87 -11.64 7.09 -8.06
CA GLY A 87 -11.63 7.31 -9.50
C GLY A 87 -12.39 6.21 -10.25
N LYS A 88 -11.71 5.48 -11.12
CA LYS A 88 -12.27 4.40 -11.95
C LYS A 88 -12.28 3.03 -11.29
N ILE A 89 -11.61 2.86 -10.17
CA ILE A 89 -11.53 1.56 -9.49
C ILE A 89 -12.53 1.48 -8.34
N ILE A 90 -12.92 0.23 -8.02
CA ILE A 90 -13.60 -0.11 -6.77
C ILE A 90 -12.71 -1.12 -6.05
N GLU A 91 -12.31 -0.75 -4.87
CA GLU A 91 -11.51 -1.56 -3.97
C GLU A 91 -12.40 -2.12 -2.85
N VAL A 92 -12.27 -3.41 -2.58
CA VAL A 92 -12.97 -4.10 -1.50
C VAL A 92 -11.93 -4.72 -0.58
N ASN A 93 -11.96 -4.33 0.71
CA ASN A 93 -11.05 -4.83 1.72
C ASN A 93 -11.85 -5.35 2.92
N ILE A 94 -11.79 -6.66 3.15
CA ILE A 94 -12.46 -7.32 4.28
C ILE A 94 -11.36 -7.80 5.22
N PRO A 95 -11.21 -7.17 6.40
CA PRO A 95 -10.20 -7.58 7.38
C PRO A 95 -10.42 -9.02 7.86
N LYS A 96 -9.36 -9.66 8.33
CA LYS A 96 -9.49 -10.96 8.99
C LYS A 96 -10.29 -10.81 10.29
N LEU A 97 -10.94 -11.90 10.71
CA LEU A 97 -11.49 -11.97 12.06
C LEU A 97 -10.36 -12.17 13.08
N SER A 98 -10.41 -11.40 14.17
CA SER A 98 -9.39 -11.46 15.24
C SER A 98 -9.26 -12.85 15.86
N ASN A 99 -10.35 -13.63 15.89
CA ASN A 99 -10.43 -14.94 16.55
C ASN A 99 -11.05 -16.00 15.60
N SER A 100 -10.54 -16.12 14.37
CA SER A 100 -11.05 -17.11 13.40
C SER A 100 -11.05 -18.55 13.94
N ARG A 101 -10.09 -18.87 14.82
CA ARG A 101 -9.97 -20.20 15.47
C ARG A 101 -11.04 -20.53 16.50
N GLU A 102 -11.85 -19.56 16.92
CA GLU A 102 -12.98 -19.78 17.83
C GLU A 102 -14.23 -20.30 17.12
N PHE A 103 -14.21 -20.33 15.78
CA PHE A 103 -15.32 -20.82 14.96
C PHE A 103 -14.99 -22.17 14.34
N ASP A 104 -15.87 -23.15 14.49
CA ASP A 104 -15.76 -24.45 13.82
C ASP A 104 -15.84 -24.30 12.29
N LEU A 105 -16.66 -23.35 11.83
CA LEU A 105 -16.82 -23.01 10.42
C LEU A 105 -16.95 -21.49 10.27
N PHE A 106 -16.14 -20.94 9.37
CA PHE A 106 -16.26 -19.55 8.95
C PHE A 106 -16.10 -19.42 7.45
N THR A 107 -17.13 -18.95 6.76
CA THR A 107 -17.11 -18.68 5.32
C THR A 107 -17.48 -17.23 5.04
N THR A 108 -16.95 -16.68 3.96
CA THR A 108 -17.30 -15.33 3.48
C THR A 108 -17.82 -15.42 2.06
N ASN A 109 -18.91 -14.71 1.77
CA ASN A 109 -19.42 -14.54 0.41
C ASN A 109 -19.42 -13.05 0.06
N LEU A 110 -18.64 -12.68 -0.96
CA LEU A 110 -18.61 -11.33 -1.51
C LEU A 110 -19.55 -11.26 -2.73
N LEU A 111 -20.61 -10.45 -2.63
CA LEU A 111 -21.53 -10.17 -3.73
C LEU A 111 -21.24 -8.78 -4.31
N VAL A 112 -21.00 -8.71 -5.59
CA VAL A 112 -20.77 -7.46 -6.31
C VAL A 112 -21.70 -7.33 -7.52
N PRO A 113 -22.11 -6.12 -7.93
CA PRO A 113 -22.88 -5.92 -9.13
C PRO A 113 -22.19 -6.50 -10.37
N ALA A 114 -22.90 -7.27 -11.21
CA ALA A 114 -22.34 -7.90 -12.40
C ALA A 114 -21.70 -6.90 -13.39
N LYS A 115 -22.19 -5.65 -13.40
CA LYS A 115 -21.64 -4.55 -14.22
C LYS A 115 -20.19 -4.18 -13.91
N LEU A 116 -19.65 -4.58 -12.74
CA LEU A 116 -18.24 -4.34 -12.40
C LEU A 116 -17.29 -5.29 -13.14
N GLY A 117 -17.81 -6.37 -13.72
CA GLY A 117 -16.99 -7.37 -14.39
C GLY A 117 -16.19 -8.23 -13.42
N SER A 118 -15.22 -8.96 -13.96
CA SER A 118 -14.28 -9.75 -13.15
C SER A 118 -13.30 -8.82 -12.44
N PRO A 119 -12.92 -9.14 -11.19
CA PRO A 119 -11.90 -8.37 -10.48
C PRO A 119 -10.55 -8.51 -11.18
N SER A 120 -9.79 -7.41 -11.23
CA SER A 120 -8.39 -7.41 -11.66
C SER A 120 -7.50 -8.08 -10.62
N ILE A 121 -7.93 -7.96 -9.37
CA ILE A 121 -7.30 -8.47 -8.17
C ILE A 121 -8.32 -9.17 -7.31
N MET A 122 -7.94 -10.33 -6.77
CA MET A 122 -8.67 -11.00 -5.71
C MET A 122 -7.72 -11.91 -4.93
N VAL A 123 -7.52 -11.59 -3.67
CA VAL A 123 -6.63 -12.31 -2.76
C VAL A 123 -7.34 -12.49 -1.41
N PRO A 124 -7.40 -13.73 -0.89
CA PRO A 124 -7.03 -14.99 -1.52
C PRO A 124 -7.94 -15.35 -2.72
N ALA A 125 -7.54 -16.36 -3.49
CA ALA A 125 -8.40 -16.85 -4.56
C ALA A 125 -9.72 -17.42 -3.99
N PRO A 126 -10.86 -17.12 -4.59
CA PRO A 126 -12.14 -17.65 -4.12
C PRO A 126 -12.24 -19.17 -4.39
N VAL A 127 -12.81 -19.90 -3.45
CA VAL A 127 -13.10 -21.35 -3.60
C VAL A 127 -14.35 -21.63 -4.45
N ALA A 128 -15.21 -20.63 -4.60
CA ALA A 128 -16.42 -20.71 -5.42
C ALA A 128 -16.71 -19.40 -6.11
N LYS A 129 -17.19 -19.46 -7.35
CA LYS A 129 -17.65 -18.31 -8.12
C LYS A 129 -18.99 -18.64 -8.77
N THR A 130 -19.97 -17.76 -8.58
CA THR A 130 -21.28 -17.85 -9.25
C THR A 130 -21.58 -16.54 -9.96
N THR A 131 -22.22 -16.62 -11.12
CA THR A 131 -22.60 -15.45 -11.92
C THR A 131 -24.09 -15.48 -12.19
N THR A 132 -24.75 -14.38 -11.89
CA THR A 132 -26.14 -14.11 -12.29
C THR A 132 -26.18 -12.87 -13.17
N SER A 133 -27.33 -12.56 -13.75
CA SER A 133 -27.50 -11.32 -14.53
C SER A 133 -27.30 -10.04 -13.71
N LYS A 134 -27.47 -10.11 -12.38
CA LYS A 134 -27.38 -8.94 -11.49
C LYS A 134 -26.09 -8.90 -10.67
N TYR A 135 -25.56 -10.06 -10.28
CA TYR A 135 -24.46 -10.16 -9.32
C TYR A 135 -23.43 -11.22 -9.72
N LEU A 136 -22.17 -10.93 -9.35
CA LEU A 136 -21.10 -11.91 -9.20
C LEU A 136 -20.97 -12.23 -7.71
N SER A 137 -20.89 -13.52 -7.37
CA SER A 137 -20.66 -14.00 -6.00
C SER A 137 -19.35 -14.76 -5.94
N PHE A 138 -18.53 -14.42 -4.95
CA PHE A 138 -17.24 -15.06 -4.67
C PHE A 138 -17.28 -15.63 -3.26
N GLY A 139 -17.13 -16.95 -3.15
CA GLY A 139 -17.09 -17.67 -1.88
C GLY A 139 -15.64 -17.89 -1.43
N PHE A 140 -15.41 -17.70 -0.15
CA PHE A 140 -14.11 -17.91 0.50
C PHE A 140 -14.31 -18.82 1.70
N ASP A 141 -13.48 -19.85 1.79
CA ASP A 141 -13.37 -20.69 2.97
C ASP A 141 -12.23 -20.14 3.82
N ARG A 142 -12.56 -19.71 5.03
CA ARG A 142 -11.66 -18.91 5.87
C ARG A 142 -10.96 -19.78 6.91
N ASN A 143 -10.25 -20.79 6.45
CA ASN A 143 -9.34 -21.56 7.32
C ASN A 143 -7.96 -20.89 7.45
N ASP A 144 -7.68 -19.86 6.67
CA ASP A 144 -6.45 -19.08 6.73
C ASP A 144 -6.64 -17.78 7.54
N ASP A 145 -5.53 -17.23 8.04
CA ASP A 145 -5.50 -16.00 8.83
C ASP A 145 -5.43 -14.72 7.95
N SER A 146 -5.84 -14.76 6.69
CA SER A 146 -5.76 -13.61 5.79
C SER A 146 -7.06 -12.81 5.67
N GLY A 147 -6.98 -11.50 5.38
CA GLY A 147 -8.08 -10.67 4.91
C GLY A 147 -8.44 -10.99 3.45
N ILE A 148 -9.53 -10.43 2.94
CA ILE A 148 -9.88 -10.51 1.52
C ILE A 148 -9.68 -9.13 0.90
N SER A 149 -8.92 -9.07 -0.18
CA SER A 149 -8.78 -7.89 -1.03
C SER A 149 -9.30 -8.20 -2.43
N ALA A 150 -10.16 -7.34 -2.96
CA ALA A 150 -10.60 -7.42 -4.34
C ALA A 150 -10.63 -6.04 -4.98
N VAL A 151 -10.11 -5.93 -6.22
CA VAL A 151 -10.10 -4.66 -6.95
C VAL A 151 -10.75 -4.86 -8.31
N PHE A 152 -11.67 -3.97 -8.63
CA PHE A 152 -12.39 -3.92 -9.91
C PHE A 152 -11.96 -2.67 -10.66
N GLY A 153 -11.44 -2.84 -11.87
CA GLY A 153 -10.83 -1.82 -12.71
C GLY A 153 -9.46 -2.27 -13.18
N THR A 154 -8.90 -1.61 -14.20
CA THR A 154 -7.63 -2.03 -14.83
C THR A 154 -6.51 -1.01 -14.66
N ALA A 155 -6.85 0.23 -14.37
CA ALA A 155 -5.91 1.32 -14.15
C ALA A 155 -6.57 2.41 -13.31
N GLN A 156 -5.74 3.15 -12.57
CA GLN A 156 -6.14 4.34 -11.83
C GLN A 156 -5.31 5.53 -12.30
N SER A 157 -5.94 6.69 -12.40
CA SER A 157 -5.29 7.93 -12.80
C SER A 157 -5.38 8.97 -11.70
N PHE A 158 -4.33 9.78 -11.57
CA PHE A 158 -4.23 10.87 -10.60
C PHE A 158 -3.73 12.15 -11.27
N LEU A 159 -4.29 13.29 -10.86
CA LEU A 159 -3.70 14.60 -11.06
C LEU A 159 -2.78 14.88 -9.89
N VAL A 160 -1.54 15.24 -10.20
CA VAL A 160 -0.49 15.49 -9.20
C VAL A 160 0.09 16.87 -9.43
N ASN A 161 -0.02 17.76 -8.44
CA ASN A 161 0.65 19.06 -8.43
C ASN A 161 1.78 19.03 -7.42
N LEU A 162 2.98 19.38 -7.86
CA LEU A 162 4.21 19.37 -7.07
C LEU A 162 4.86 20.75 -7.07
N LYS A 163 5.34 21.18 -5.91
CA LYS A 163 6.12 22.40 -5.74
C LYS A 163 7.48 22.07 -5.15
N TYR A 164 8.53 22.63 -5.76
CA TYR A 164 9.89 22.43 -5.34
C TYR A 164 10.51 23.80 -5.06
N PHE A 165 11.28 23.88 -3.99
CA PHE A 165 12.02 25.08 -3.63
C PHE A 165 13.49 24.71 -3.49
N ILE A 166 14.34 25.28 -4.37
CA ILE A 166 15.77 25.06 -4.38
C ILE A 166 16.49 26.39 -4.26
N ALA A 167 17.69 26.38 -3.69
CA ALA A 167 18.46 27.59 -3.48
C ALA A 167 19.96 27.35 -3.70
N ASN A 168 20.64 28.36 -4.16
CA ASN A 168 22.09 28.44 -4.19
C ASN A 168 22.55 29.49 -3.19
N PRO A 169 22.94 29.12 -1.97
CA PRO A 169 23.44 30.10 -0.97
C PRO A 169 24.89 30.53 -1.19
N GLY A 170 25.59 29.90 -2.15
CA GLY A 170 27.00 30.17 -2.45
C GLY A 170 27.23 31.37 -3.40
N ASP A 171 28.49 31.70 -3.59
CA ASP A 171 28.94 32.83 -4.42
C ASP A 171 29.25 32.42 -5.88
N ASN A 172 29.16 31.10 -6.18
CA ASN A 172 29.38 30.59 -7.52
C ASN A 172 28.09 30.05 -8.10
N GLN A 173 27.98 30.05 -9.42
CA GLN A 173 26.90 29.40 -10.14
C GLN A 173 26.99 27.87 -9.96
N ILE A 174 25.87 27.22 -9.66
CA ILE A 174 25.79 25.75 -9.49
C ILE A 174 24.71 25.13 -10.37
N GLN A 175 24.81 23.81 -10.58
CA GLN A 175 23.69 23.01 -11.04
C GLN A 175 23.03 22.35 -9.84
N SER A 176 21.70 22.31 -9.85
CA SER A 176 20.87 21.61 -8.87
C SER A 176 19.86 20.75 -9.60
N SER A 177 19.48 19.62 -9.01
CA SER A 177 18.47 18.73 -9.59
C SER A 177 17.29 18.54 -8.65
N ILE A 178 16.13 18.30 -9.23
CA ILE A 178 14.94 17.81 -8.52
C ILE A 178 14.52 16.49 -9.15
N ALA A 179 14.01 15.56 -8.32
CA ALA A 179 13.40 14.34 -8.82
C ALA A 179 11.93 14.58 -9.17
N LEU A 180 11.57 14.23 -10.38
CA LEU A 180 10.18 14.15 -10.85
C LEU A 180 9.71 12.69 -10.73
N PRO A 181 8.42 12.43 -10.47
CA PRO A 181 7.87 11.10 -10.53
C PRO A 181 8.26 10.40 -11.82
N PRO A 182 8.92 9.22 -11.76
CA PRO A 182 9.39 8.53 -12.96
C PRO A 182 8.35 7.56 -13.51
N ASP A 183 8.51 7.14 -14.75
CA ASP A 183 7.90 5.90 -15.23
C ASP A 183 8.48 4.70 -14.49
N THR A 184 7.62 3.73 -14.14
CA THR A 184 8.02 2.43 -13.61
C THR A 184 7.30 1.31 -14.36
N ALA A 185 7.57 0.05 -14.00
CA ALA A 185 6.81 -1.06 -14.58
C ALA A 185 5.28 -0.93 -14.33
N TYR A 186 4.88 -0.27 -13.25
CA TYR A 186 3.49 -0.13 -12.83
C TYR A 186 2.93 1.29 -12.98
N GLN A 187 3.77 2.27 -13.29
CA GLN A 187 3.41 3.70 -13.33
C GLN A 187 3.79 4.33 -14.66
N ARG A 188 2.90 5.16 -15.19
CA ARG A 188 3.16 6.05 -16.33
C ARG A 188 2.89 7.48 -15.92
N VAL A 189 3.79 8.37 -16.31
CA VAL A 189 3.74 9.80 -15.94
C VAL A 189 3.72 10.65 -17.19
N ASN A 190 2.75 11.56 -17.26
CA ASN A 190 2.74 12.65 -18.21
C ASN A 190 3.05 13.95 -17.48
N ILE A 191 4.05 14.69 -17.94
CA ILE A 191 4.33 16.05 -17.44
C ILE A 191 3.46 17.01 -18.24
N ASP A 192 2.37 17.47 -17.64
CA ASP A 192 1.43 18.39 -18.28
C ASP A 192 1.99 19.82 -18.31
N ARG A 193 2.69 20.23 -17.25
CA ARG A 193 3.34 21.53 -17.12
C ARG A 193 4.53 21.46 -16.16
N ILE A 194 5.61 22.16 -16.45
CA ILE A 194 6.69 22.42 -15.50
C ILE A 194 7.22 23.85 -15.72
N GLU A 195 7.19 24.66 -14.65
CA GLU A 195 7.63 26.06 -14.70
C GLU A 195 8.47 26.42 -13.46
N PRO A 196 9.63 27.02 -13.68
CA PRO A 196 10.30 27.26 -14.95
C PRO A 196 10.80 25.95 -15.57
N LYS A 197 11.02 25.94 -16.89
CA LYS A 197 11.54 24.78 -17.59
C LYS A 197 12.95 24.44 -17.14
N PRO A 198 13.28 23.14 -16.94
CA PRO A 198 14.64 22.73 -16.66
C PRO A 198 15.55 22.90 -17.87
N ILE A 199 16.86 23.02 -17.69
CA ILE A 199 17.83 23.04 -18.78
C ILE A 199 17.95 21.68 -19.49
N LYS A 200 17.72 20.58 -18.74
CA LYS A 200 17.64 19.20 -19.29
C LYS A 200 16.94 18.28 -18.31
N LEU A 201 16.49 17.12 -18.82
CA LEU A 201 16.05 15.97 -18.04
C LEU A 201 17.05 14.84 -18.21
N GLU A 202 17.39 14.18 -17.12
CA GLU A 202 18.28 13.01 -17.08
C GLU A 202 17.58 11.85 -16.36
N THR A 203 18.00 10.63 -16.69
CA THR A 203 17.57 9.44 -15.94
C THR A 203 18.80 8.87 -15.24
N ASP A 204 18.69 8.62 -13.93
CA ASP A 204 19.75 7.97 -13.18
C ASP A 204 19.72 6.43 -13.33
N LEU A 205 20.65 5.74 -12.64
CA LEU A 205 20.77 4.28 -12.71
C LEU A 205 19.59 3.54 -12.09
N ASP A 206 18.89 4.15 -11.14
CA ASP A 206 17.70 3.58 -10.50
C ASP A 206 16.42 3.85 -11.31
N GLY A 207 16.48 4.74 -12.30
CA GLY A 207 15.38 5.11 -13.16
C GLY A 207 14.68 6.41 -12.78
N ASN A 208 15.20 7.17 -11.83
CA ASN A 208 14.65 8.47 -11.47
C ASN A 208 14.78 9.49 -12.61
N TRP A 209 13.79 10.32 -12.78
CA TRP A 209 13.83 11.47 -13.69
C TRP A 209 14.32 12.69 -12.94
N LEU A 210 15.49 13.21 -13.35
CA LEU A 210 16.13 14.34 -12.73
C LEU A 210 16.01 15.58 -13.64
N ALA A 211 15.27 16.58 -13.19
CA ALA A 211 15.17 17.87 -13.85
C ALA A 211 16.30 18.79 -13.35
N ILE A 212 17.20 19.17 -14.25
CA ILE A 212 18.40 19.93 -13.94
C ILE A 212 18.15 21.42 -14.14
N TYR A 213 18.52 22.21 -13.14
CA TYR A 213 18.43 23.66 -13.13
C TYR A 213 19.81 24.28 -12.89
N GLN A 214 20.03 25.42 -13.48
CA GLN A 214 21.22 26.24 -13.24
C GLN A 214 20.86 27.42 -12.36
N LEU A 215 21.49 27.55 -11.21
CA LEU A 215 21.23 28.59 -10.23
C LEU A 215 22.42 29.57 -10.17
N LYS A 216 22.12 30.86 -10.33
CA LYS A 216 23.08 31.95 -10.08
C LYS A 216 23.43 32.01 -8.60
N PRO A 217 24.54 32.69 -8.23
CA PRO A 217 24.84 33.01 -6.83
C PRO A 217 23.61 33.60 -6.12
N GLN A 218 23.36 33.17 -4.87
CA GLN A 218 22.28 33.66 -3.99
C GLN A 218 20.87 33.52 -4.57
N GLN A 219 20.67 32.71 -5.63
CA GLN A 219 19.37 32.54 -6.26
C GLN A 219 18.53 31.52 -5.48
N LYS A 220 17.29 31.91 -5.20
CA LYS A 220 16.20 30.98 -4.81
C LYS A 220 15.28 30.76 -6.02
N LEU A 221 14.84 29.52 -6.23
CA LEU A 221 13.98 29.14 -7.34
C LEU A 221 12.81 28.30 -6.82
N SER A 222 11.59 28.72 -7.18
CA SER A 222 10.38 27.93 -7.00
C SER A 222 10.02 27.28 -8.32
N ILE A 223 9.73 25.99 -8.29
CA ILE A 223 9.35 25.21 -9.47
C ILE A 223 7.99 24.59 -9.18
N GLU A 224 7.09 24.66 -10.14
CA GLU A 224 5.78 24.03 -10.08
C GLU A 224 5.63 23.05 -11.23
N ALA A 225 5.16 21.82 -10.94
CA ALA A 225 4.92 20.80 -11.92
C ALA A 225 3.52 20.22 -11.75
N ASP A 226 2.76 20.19 -12.85
CA ASP A 226 1.48 19.50 -12.97
C ASP A 226 1.69 18.23 -13.78
N LEU A 227 1.24 17.12 -13.24
CA LEU A 227 1.44 15.79 -13.80
C LEU A 227 0.13 15.02 -13.81
N THR A 228 -0.02 14.18 -14.82
CA THR A 228 -1.02 13.10 -14.80
C THR A 228 -0.27 11.78 -14.63
N VAL A 229 -0.62 11.02 -13.58
CA VAL A 229 0.00 9.74 -13.26
C VAL A 229 -1.04 8.64 -13.40
N GLU A 230 -0.71 7.61 -14.20
CA GLU A 230 -1.53 6.41 -14.35
C GLU A 230 -0.82 5.22 -13.68
N ILE A 231 -1.52 4.55 -12.77
CA ILE A 231 -1.07 3.31 -12.13
C ILE A 231 -1.77 2.13 -12.79
N LYS A 232 -0.97 1.13 -13.19
CA LYS A 232 -1.43 -0.08 -13.86
C LYS A 232 -1.23 -1.29 -12.97
N MET A 233 -2.15 -2.24 -13.08
CA MET A 233 -2.07 -3.50 -12.36
C MET A 233 -1.13 -4.50 -13.03
N ILE A 234 -1.14 -4.55 -14.34
CA ILE A 234 -0.27 -5.42 -15.12
C ILE A 234 0.99 -4.62 -15.44
N PRO A 235 2.17 -5.07 -14.94
CA PRO A 235 3.40 -4.37 -15.19
C PRO A 235 3.76 -4.41 -16.67
N ASP A 236 4.25 -3.29 -17.17
CA ASP A 236 4.86 -3.20 -18.48
C ASP A 236 6.37 -3.49 -18.32
N GLY A 237 6.75 -4.72 -18.56
CA GLY A 237 8.10 -5.24 -18.29
C GLY A 237 9.21 -4.76 -19.24
N GLN A 238 8.93 -3.81 -20.15
CA GLN A 238 9.91 -3.40 -21.15
C GLN A 238 10.63 -2.10 -20.74
N ASN A 239 11.96 -2.12 -20.79
CA ASN A 239 12.85 -0.95 -20.73
C ASN A 239 13.01 -0.25 -19.37
N PHE A 240 12.80 -0.93 -18.24
CA PHE A 240 13.13 -0.38 -16.93
C PHE A 240 14.49 -0.88 -16.43
N PRO A 241 15.21 -0.10 -15.58
CA PRO A 241 16.47 -0.52 -15.01
C PRO A 241 16.33 -1.86 -14.27
N LYS A 242 17.19 -2.80 -14.62
CA LYS A 242 17.28 -4.12 -13.97
C LYS A 242 18.04 -4.00 -12.65
N ALA A 243 17.91 -5.04 -11.82
CA ALA A 243 18.73 -5.15 -10.64
C ALA A 243 20.23 -5.14 -10.98
N GLN A 244 21.00 -4.40 -10.21
CA GLN A 244 22.44 -4.25 -10.30
C GLN A 244 23.09 -4.75 -8.99
N PRO A 245 24.41 -5.04 -8.97
CA PRO A 245 25.10 -5.46 -7.74
C PRO A 245 24.95 -4.50 -6.57
N GLU A 246 24.79 -3.22 -6.86
CA GLU A 246 24.58 -2.16 -5.85
C GLU A 246 23.31 -2.37 -5.03
N HIS A 247 22.29 -3.00 -5.61
CA HIS A 247 21.04 -3.34 -4.91
C HIS A 247 21.16 -4.50 -3.92
N LEU A 248 22.36 -5.04 -3.74
CA LEU A 248 22.69 -6.02 -2.71
C LEU A 248 23.62 -5.45 -1.63
N GLN A 249 24.16 -4.23 -1.83
CA GLN A 249 25.13 -3.64 -0.91
C GLN A 249 24.45 -3.10 0.36
N PRO A 250 25.11 -3.17 1.52
CA PRO A 250 24.65 -2.51 2.72
C PRO A 250 24.73 -0.98 2.57
N SER A 251 23.94 -0.27 3.38
CA SER A 251 23.98 1.19 3.49
C SER A 251 23.69 1.62 4.93
N VAL A 252 23.60 2.94 5.17
CA VAL A 252 23.38 3.48 6.52
C VAL A 252 22.07 2.97 7.12
N PHE A 253 20.99 2.92 6.33
CA PHE A 253 19.69 2.46 6.81
C PHE A 253 19.39 0.99 6.49
N TRP A 254 20.11 0.38 5.54
CA TRP A 254 19.94 -1.01 5.11
C TRP A 254 21.16 -1.86 5.49
N GLN A 255 21.35 -2.10 6.79
CA GLN A 255 22.51 -2.80 7.34
C GLN A 255 22.45 -4.31 7.05
N SER A 256 22.49 -4.68 5.77
CA SER A 256 22.39 -6.08 5.30
C SER A 256 23.60 -6.96 5.68
N ASP A 257 24.70 -6.36 6.11
CA ASP A 257 25.90 -7.00 6.62
C ASP A 257 25.91 -7.18 8.14
N ASP A 258 24.90 -6.68 8.87
CA ASP A 258 24.78 -6.89 10.32
C ASP A 258 24.57 -8.37 10.64
N PRO A 259 25.34 -8.94 11.63
CA PRO A 259 25.27 -10.37 11.95
C PRO A 259 23.88 -10.87 12.35
N GLU A 260 23.07 -10.06 13.03
CA GLU A 260 21.71 -10.44 13.43
C GLU A 260 20.78 -10.48 12.22
N ILE A 261 20.88 -9.49 11.33
CA ILE A 261 20.11 -9.43 10.08
C ILE A 261 20.49 -10.61 9.18
N LEU A 262 21.77 -10.93 9.03
CA LEU A 262 22.26 -12.09 8.28
C LEU A 262 21.73 -13.42 8.83
N ALA A 263 21.71 -13.57 10.16
CA ALA A 263 21.21 -14.79 10.81
C ALA A 263 19.71 -15.00 10.58
N ILE A 264 18.92 -13.91 10.56
CA ILE A 264 17.48 -13.95 10.27
C ILE A 264 17.27 -14.24 8.79
N ALA A 265 17.93 -13.52 7.90
CA ALA A 265 17.82 -13.66 6.45
C ALA A 265 18.13 -15.08 5.97
N THR A 266 19.15 -15.73 6.55
CA THR A 266 19.52 -17.11 6.24
C THR A 266 18.41 -18.12 6.53
N LYS A 267 17.53 -17.83 7.49
CA LYS A 267 16.36 -18.66 7.83
C LYS A 267 15.18 -18.39 6.90
N LEU A 268 14.95 -17.12 6.56
CA LEU A 268 13.77 -16.67 5.78
C LEU A 268 13.89 -17.00 4.29
N LYS A 269 15.00 -16.69 3.65
CA LYS A 269 15.42 -17.05 2.28
C LYS A 269 14.55 -16.49 1.12
N THR A 270 13.29 -16.19 1.31
CA THR A 270 12.37 -15.78 0.26
C THR A 270 11.74 -14.44 0.55
N PRO A 271 11.37 -13.63 -0.49
CA PRO A 271 10.72 -12.35 -0.28
C PRO A 271 9.42 -12.47 0.53
N LYS A 272 8.64 -13.54 0.32
CA LYS A 272 7.39 -13.76 1.06
C LYS A 272 7.63 -13.99 2.54
N ASN A 273 8.58 -14.85 2.89
CA ASN A 273 8.90 -15.10 4.30
C ASN A 273 9.48 -13.86 4.98
N ILE A 274 10.26 -13.06 4.26
CA ILE A 274 10.77 -11.77 4.75
C ILE A 274 9.63 -10.80 4.99
N TYR A 275 8.71 -10.68 4.05
CA TYR A 275 7.52 -9.85 4.19
C TYR A 275 6.69 -10.25 5.41
N ASP A 276 6.36 -11.54 5.56
CA ASP A 276 5.58 -12.06 6.67
C ASP A 276 6.30 -11.83 8.02
N TYR A 277 7.61 -11.97 8.03
CA TYR A 277 8.42 -11.67 9.21
C TYR A 277 8.31 -10.19 9.59
N VAL A 278 8.50 -9.28 8.64
CA VAL A 278 8.42 -7.82 8.89
C VAL A 278 7.02 -7.42 9.38
N VAL A 279 5.97 -7.89 8.69
CA VAL A 279 4.57 -7.62 9.07
C VAL A 279 4.24 -8.13 10.47
N SER A 280 4.80 -9.27 10.88
CA SER A 280 4.46 -9.90 12.17
C SER A 280 5.32 -9.42 13.34
N ASN A 281 6.53 -8.92 13.07
CA ASN A 281 7.49 -8.55 14.12
C ASN A 281 7.53 -7.06 14.43
N LEU A 282 7.15 -6.18 13.48
CA LEU A 282 7.05 -4.77 13.74
C LEU A 282 5.62 -4.38 14.13
N THR A 283 5.49 -3.31 14.90
CA THR A 283 4.21 -2.68 15.23
C THR A 283 4.28 -1.21 14.86
N TYR A 284 3.25 -0.74 14.13
CA TYR A 284 3.20 0.65 13.67
C TYR A 284 2.98 1.62 14.83
N ASP A 285 3.86 2.61 14.97
CA ASP A 285 3.79 3.67 15.97
C ASP A 285 3.12 4.92 15.38
N TYR A 286 1.81 5.06 15.62
CA TYR A 286 1.04 6.21 15.14
C TYR A 286 1.52 7.54 15.73
N SER A 287 2.08 7.54 16.94
CA SER A 287 2.57 8.75 17.60
C SER A 287 3.85 9.25 16.92
N LYS A 288 4.78 8.34 16.61
CA LYS A 288 6.00 8.65 15.84
C LYS A 288 5.66 9.11 14.43
N GLY A 289 4.69 8.48 13.76
CA GLY A 289 4.24 8.85 12.43
C GLY A 289 3.72 10.28 12.34
N GLN A 290 3.02 10.76 13.37
CA GLN A 290 2.51 12.13 13.45
C GLN A 290 3.59 13.16 13.78
N ALA A 291 4.58 12.78 14.59
CA ALA A 291 5.65 13.67 15.04
C ALA A 291 6.77 13.88 14.01
N GLY A 292 6.84 13.03 12.94
CA GLY A 292 7.92 13.09 11.96
C GLY A 292 9.27 12.68 12.57
N GLY A 293 9.30 11.53 13.25
CA GLY A 293 10.51 11.04 13.92
C GLY A 293 11.64 10.66 12.96
N ASP A 294 12.89 10.68 13.45
CA ASP A 294 14.07 10.33 12.67
C ASP A 294 14.03 8.86 12.18
N ARG A 295 14.50 8.64 10.95
CA ARG A 295 14.71 7.31 10.37
C ARG A 295 15.86 6.61 11.10
N VAL A 296 15.63 5.40 11.60
CA VAL A 296 16.59 4.70 12.45
C VAL A 296 17.30 3.53 11.76
N GLY A 297 16.78 3.05 10.63
CA GLY A 297 17.33 1.93 9.87
C GLY A 297 16.97 0.55 10.43
N ALA A 298 17.30 -0.49 9.66
CA ALA A 298 16.87 -1.88 9.90
C ALA A 298 17.33 -2.44 11.24
N LYS A 299 18.59 -2.19 11.64
CA LYS A 299 19.15 -2.71 12.88
C LYS A 299 18.44 -2.22 14.14
N LEU A 300 18.12 -0.92 14.20
CA LEU A 300 17.42 -0.36 15.34
C LEU A 300 15.93 -0.71 15.31
N SER A 301 15.35 -0.91 14.14
CA SER A 301 13.97 -1.41 13.99
C SER A 301 13.79 -2.81 14.60
N LEU A 302 14.76 -3.70 14.42
CA LEU A 302 14.77 -5.01 15.09
C LEU A 302 14.83 -4.91 16.60
N LYS A 303 15.62 -3.97 17.14
CA LYS A 303 15.77 -3.77 18.59
C LYS A 303 14.55 -3.10 19.24
N ASN A 304 13.84 -2.26 18.49
CA ASN A 304 12.69 -1.49 18.96
C ASN A 304 11.45 -1.74 18.08
N PRO A 305 10.95 -2.98 18.01
CA PRO A 305 9.93 -3.36 17.04
C PRO A 305 8.58 -2.65 17.25
N GLY A 306 8.31 -2.10 18.44
CA GLY A 306 7.09 -1.35 18.77
C GLY A 306 7.12 0.12 18.37
N SER A 307 8.21 0.62 17.75
CA SER A 307 8.35 2.04 17.37
C SER A 307 8.70 2.18 15.88
N ALA A 308 7.91 1.55 15.02
CA ALA A 308 8.13 1.53 13.58
C ALA A 308 7.11 2.38 12.82
N ILE A 309 7.57 3.11 11.81
CA ILE A 309 6.73 3.75 10.79
C ILE A 309 7.11 3.16 9.41
N CYS A 310 6.58 3.68 8.31
CA CYS A 310 6.79 3.11 6.98
C CYS A 310 8.28 2.94 6.61
N THR A 311 9.14 3.86 7.05
CA THR A 311 10.59 3.78 6.80
C THR A 311 11.22 2.57 7.47
N GLU A 312 10.89 2.26 8.72
CA GLU A 312 11.43 1.12 9.45
C GLU A 312 10.94 -0.22 8.89
N PHE A 313 9.67 -0.31 8.48
CA PHE A 313 9.16 -1.49 7.76
C PHE A 313 9.92 -1.72 6.45
N THR A 314 10.13 -0.65 5.69
CA THR A 314 10.85 -0.67 4.42
C THR A 314 12.32 -1.03 4.61
N ASP A 315 13.00 -0.39 5.56
CA ASP A 315 14.42 -0.62 5.85
C ASP A 315 14.70 -2.06 6.25
N LEU A 316 13.86 -2.61 7.14
CA LEU A 316 14.02 -3.98 7.59
C LEU A 316 13.79 -4.98 6.46
N PHE A 317 12.77 -4.75 5.63
CA PHE A 317 12.52 -5.61 4.45
C PHE A 317 13.70 -5.59 3.48
N ILE A 318 14.24 -4.41 3.16
CA ILE A 318 15.36 -4.26 2.22
C ILE A 318 16.63 -4.90 2.79
N ALA A 319 16.96 -4.63 4.06
CA ALA A 319 18.15 -5.19 4.67
C ALA A 319 18.11 -6.73 4.71
N LEU A 320 17.00 -7.33 5.12
CA LEU A 320 16.79 -8.77 5.11
C LEU A 320 16.84 -9.37 3.71
N SER A 321 16.23 -8.69 2.71
CA SER A 321 16.24 -9.13 1.32
C SER A 321 17.66 -9.13 0.76
N ARG A 322 18.41 -8.03 0.93
CA ARG A 322 19.81 -7.91 0.47
C ARG A 322 20.70 -8.94 1.16
N ALA A 323 20.52 -9.14 2.46
CA ALA A 323 21.24 -10.17 3.22
C ALA A 323 20.93 -11.60 2.74
N ALA A 324 19.72 -11.85 2.22
CA ALA A 324 19.32 -13.11 1.60
C ALA A 324 19.79 -13.26 0.13
N GLY A 325 20.52 -12.28 -0.41
CA GLY A 325 20.95 -12.25 -1.82
C GLY A 325 19.86 -11.86 -2.82
N ILE A 326 18.80 -11.21 -2.34
CA ILE A 326 17.69 -10.73 -3.15
C ILE A 326 17.86 -9.20 -3.32
N PRO A 327 18.09 -8.70 -4.56
CA PRO A 327 18.15 -7.27 -4.79
C PRO A 327 16.87 -6.59 -4.36
N ALA A 328 16.99 -5.54 -3.56
CA ALA A 328 15.86 -4.78 -3.06
C ALA A 328 16.19 -3.29 -2.97
N ARG A 329 15.16 -2.45 -3.11
CA ARG A 329 15.27 -0.99 -3.09
C ARG A 329 13.99 -0.35 -2.55
N GLU A 330 14.08 0.91 -2.17
CA GLU A 330 13.01 1.69 -1.60
C GLU A 330 12.31 2.53 -2.67
N LEU A 331 11.01 2.63 -2.56
CA LEU A 331 10.19 3.58 -3.28
C LEU A 331 9.70 4.63 -2.29
N ASN A 332 9.92 5.88 -2.60
CA ASN A 332 9.40 7.03 -1.87
C ASN A 332 8.34 7.71 -2.73
N GLY A 333 7.18 7.99 -2.12
CA GLY A 333 6.11 8.60 -2.86
C GLY A 333 4.88 8.92 -2.03
N PHE A 334 3.73 8.85 -2.66
CA PHE A 334 2.45 9.14 -2.06
C PHE A 334 1.53 7.92 -2.20
N ALA A 335 0.85 7.54 -1.13
CA ALA A 335 -0.15 6.50 -1.18
C ALA A 335 -1.53 7.07 -0.86
N TRP A 336 -2.45 7.03 -1.83
CA TRP A 336 -3.79 7.56 -1.65
C TRP A 336 -4.60 6.72 -0.67
N THR A 337 -5.24 7.36 0.31
CA THR A 337 -6.14 6.68 1.23
C THR A 337 -7.27 7.61 1.70
N GLU A 338 -8.47 7.06 1.85
CA GLU A 338 -9.60 7.72 2.53
C GLU A 338 -9.66 7.34 4.01
N ASN A 339 -8.86 6.35 4.45
CA ASN A 339 -8.80 5.91 5.84
C ASN A 339 -7.38 5.88 6.39
N PRO A 340 -6.85 7.03 6.85
CA PRO A 340 -5.48 7.12 7.37
C PRO A 340 -5.27 6.38 8.70
N LYS A 341 -6.32 5.89 9.36
CA LYS A 341 -6.17 5.04 10.55
C LYS A 341 -5.76 3.62 10.19
N LEU A 342 -6.31 3.07 9.11
CA LEU A 342 -5.95 1.74 8.62
C LEU A 342 -4.75 1.78 7.66
N ARG A 343 -4.57 2.88 6.96
CA ARG A 343 -3.50 3.09 5.99
C ARG A 343 -2.75 4.37 6.34
N PRO A 344 -1.91 4.32 7.38
CA PRO A 344 -1.23 5.50 7.86
C PRO A 344 -0.19 5.99 6.84
N LEU A 345 -0.09 7.30 6.78
CA LEU A 345 0.90 8.04 6.02
C LEU A 345 1.75 8.79 7.04
N SER A 346 3.04 8.58 7.03
CA SER A 346 3.88 8.86 8.19
C SER A 346 4.79 10.06 8.08
N LEU A 347 4.45 11.05 7.28
CA LEU A 347 5.29 12.25 7.24
C LEU A 347 4.43 13.50 7.40
N SER A 348 4.78 14.33 8.37
CA SER A 348 4.08 15.57 8.65
C SER A 348 4.27 16.59 7.53
N GLY A 349 3.20 17.11 7.01
CA GLY A 349 3.16 18.23 6.06
C GLY A 349 2.80 17.86 4.64
N ASP A 350 3.51 16.97 3.97
CA ASP A 350 3.22 16.58 2.58
C ASP A 350 2.82 15.11 2.41
N ILE A 351 2.54 14.41 3.47
CA ILE A 351 2.02 13.04 3.53
C ILE A 351 2.69 12.13 2.49
N LEU A 352 3.96 11.79 2.72
CA LEU A 352 4.70 10.84 1.91
C LEU A 352 4.64 9.45 2.53
N HIS A 353 4.85 8.43 1.70
CA HIS A 353 4.92 7.04 2.09
C HIS A 353 6.17 6.40 1.51
N ALA A 354 6.74 5.42 2.22
CA ALA A 354 7.86 4.62 1.77
C ALA A 354 7.46 3.15 1.78
N TRP A 355 7.80 2.43 0.72
CA TRP A 355 7.58 0.99 0.60
C TRP A 355 8.69 0.34 -0.21
N PRO A 356 8.99 -0.96 0.01
CA PRO A 356 10.04 -1.64 -0.72
C PRO A 356 9.56 -2.29 -2.02
N GLU A 357 10.51 -2.52 -2.93
CA GLU A 357 10.37 -3.48 -4.01
C GLU A 357 11.58 -4.41 -4.05
N TYR A 358 11.37 -5.64 -4.50
CA TYR A 358 12.41 -6.64 -4.68
C TYR A 358 12.48 -7.11 -6.13
N TRP A 359 13.65 -7.59 -6.55
CA TRP A 359 13.85 -8.12 -7.89
C TRP A 359 13.43 -9.59 -7.97
N ASP A 360 12.40 -9.85 -8.78
CA ASP A 360 11.99 -11.20 -9.15
C ASP A 360 12.77 -11.63 -10.39
N LYS A 361 13.70 -12.60 -10.21
CA LYS A 361 14.57 -13.10 -11.28
C LYS A 361 13.80 -13.85 -12.36
N ASP A 362 12.73 -14.56 -11.98
CA ASP A 362 11.97 -15.40 -12.89
C ASP A 362 11.08 -14.54 -13.81
N ARG A 363 10.54 -13.45 -13.26
CA ARG A 363 9.74 -12.47 -14.00
C ARG A 363 10.58 -11.39 -14.67
N ASN A 364 11.86 -11.28 -14.29
CA ASN A 364 12.76 -10.19 -14.71
C ASN A 364 12.15 -8.81 -14.47
N LEU A 365 11.66 -8.59 -13.24
CA LEU A 365 10.83 -7.46 -12.86
C LEU A 365 11.02 -7.07 -11.39
N TRP A 366 10.94 -5.77 -11.10
CA TRP A 366 10.79 -5.25 -9.75
C TRP A 366 9.35 -5.46 -9.27
N ILE A 367 9.17 -6.08 -8.10
CA ILE A 367 7.87 -6.36 -7.49
C ILE A 367 7.71 -5.48 -6.26
N GLN A 368 6.72 -4.62 -6.28
CA GLN A 368 6.37 -3.75 -5.17
C GLN A 368 5.57 -4.50 -4.11
N VAL A 369 5.86 -4.25 -2.84
CA VAL A 369 5.14 -4.78 -1.68
C VAL A 369 4.99 -3.70 -0.62
N ASP A 370 3.97 -3.79 0.23
CA ASP A 370 3.84 -2.85 1.36
C ASP A 370 3.62 -3.59 2.69
N PRO A 371 4.70 -3.86 3.44
CA PRO A 371 4.61 -4.48 4.75
C PRO A 371 3.98 -3.58 5.81
N THR A 372 4.01 -2.24 5.64
CA THR A 372 3.38 -1.29 6.56
C THR A 372 1.87 -1.45 6.54
N TRP A 373 1.28 -1.34 5.36
CA TRP A 373 -0.18 -1.51 5.22
C TRP A 373 -0.60 -2.96 5.42
N GLY A 374 0.27 -3.93 5.14
CA GLY A 374 0.07 -5.32 5.53
C GLY A 374 -0.15 -5.47 7.04
N ASN A 375 0.65 -4.78 7.86
CA ASN A 375 0.54 -4.77 9.32
C ASN A 375 -0.72 -4.02 9.80
N THR A 376 -0.97 -2.83 9.29
CA THR A 376 -1.99 -1.90 9.83
C THR A 376 -3.42 -2.21 9.39
N THR A 377 -3.62 -2.93 8.28
CA THR A 377 -4.94 -3.26 7.71
C THR A 377 -5.50 -4.61 8.15
N GLY A 378 -4.94 -5.23 9.19
CA GLY A 378 -5.39 -6.55 9.66
C GLY A 378 -4.98 -7.69 8.72
N ASN A 379 -3.75 -7.66 8.22
CA ASN A 379 -3.14 -8.66 7.33
C ASN A 379 -3.83 -8.78 5.94
N ILE A 380 -4.32 -7.68 5.40
CA ILE A 380 -4.60 -7.64 3.96
C ILE A 380 -3.29 -7.87 3.22
N ASP A 381 -3.32 -8.73 2.21
CA ASP A 381 -2.12 -9.14 1.49
C ASP A 381 -1.64 -8.05 0.53
N TYR A 382 -0.66 -7.25 0.96
CA TYR A 382 0.08 -6.30 0.14
C TYR A 382 1.41 -6.88 -0.38
N PHE A 383 1.58 -8.21 -0.32
CA PHE A 383 2.72 -8.92 -0.92
C PHE A 383 2.40 -9.43 -2.32
N THR A 384 1.36 -10.25 -2.43
CA THR A 384 0.98 -10.85 -3.71
C THR A 384 0.63 -9.75 -4.70
N LYS A 385 0.20 -8.63 -4.17
CA LYS A 385 -0.28 -7.56 -4.96
C LYS A 385 -0.40 -6.23 -4.22
N LEU A 386 0.23 -5.20 -4.77
CA LEU A 386 0.01 -3.82 -4.39
C LEU A 386 -1.33 -3.33 -4.98
N ASP A 387 -1.88 -2.26 -4.44
CA ASP A 387 -3.09 -1.60 -4.94
C ASP A 387 -2.79 -0.59 -6.08
N PHE A 388 -3.80 0.17 -6.50
CA PHE A 388 -3.65 1.25 -7.48
C PHE A 388 -3.36 2.62 -6.87
N ASN A 389 -3.06 2.69 -5.59
CA ASN A 389 -3.03 3.95 -4.84
C ASN A 389 -1.62 4.44 -4.55
N HIS A 390 -0.59 3.64 -4.82
CA HIS A 390 0.80 3.98 -4.59
C HIS A 390 1.41 4.69 -5.81
N ILE A 391 1.86 5.93 -5.62
CA ILE A 391 2.47 6.80 -6.63
C ILE A 391 3.92 7.01 -6.27
N VAL A 392 4.84 6.55 -7.11
CA VAL A 392 6.29 6.68 -6.91
C VAL A 392 6.74 8.08 -7.29
N PHE A 393 7.47 8.75 -6.39
CA PHE A 393 8.11 10.04 -6.64
C PHE A 393 9.63 9.93 -6.81
N ALA A 394 10.25 9.01 -6.07
CA ALA A 394 11.67 8.71 -6.18
C ALA A 394 11.94 7.24 -5.87
N ILE A 395 13.02 6.72 -6.45
CA ILE A 395 13.51 5.35 -6.28
C ILE A 395 14.88 5.44 -5.63
N HIS A 396 15.03 4.81 -4.46
CA HIS A 396 16.29 4.71 -3.74
C HIS A 396 16.82 3.28 -3.84
N GLY A 397 17.82 3.07 -4.66
CA GLY A 397 18.43 1.76 -4.87
C GLY A 397 19.91 1.75 -4.51
N LYS A 398 20.68 2.60 -5.18
CA LYS A 398 22.11 2.77 -4.93
C LYS A 398 22.36 3.64 -3.69
N SER A 399 21.57 4.66 -3.49
CA SER A 399 21.59 5.52 -2.29
C SER A 399 20.31 5.29 -1.51
N ASP A 400 20.39 5.29 -0.18
CA ASP A 400 19.24 5.19 0.73
C ASP A 400 18.58 6.54 1.06
N THR A 401 19.08 7.64 0.46
CA THR A 401 18.60 9.00 0.75
C THR A 401 18.49 9.91 -0.48
N SER A 402 18.97 9.49 -1.64
CA SER A 402 19.04 10.31 -2.84
C SER A 402 18.52 9.58 -4.08
N PRO A 403 17.79 10.30 -4.95
CA PRO A 403 17.43 11.72 -4.87
C PRO A 403 16.31 11.97 -3.85
N LEU A 404 16.21 13.19 -3.31
CA LEU A 404 15.08 13.57 -2.45
C LEU A 404 13.77 13.44 -3.25
N PRO A 405 12.71 12.85 -2.69
CA PRO A 405 11.40 12.83 -3.35
C PRO A 405 10.73 14.21 -3.31
N ALA A 406 9.75 14.44 -4.20
CA ALA A 406 8.88 15.59 -4.08
C ALA A 406 8.30 15.69 -2.65
N GLY A 407 8.11 16.91 -2.15
CA GLY A 407 7.70 17.13 -0.76
C GLY A 407 8.85 17.48 0.20
N PHE A 408 10.08 17.08 -0.14
CA PHE A 408 11.28 17.39 0.67
C PHE A 408 12.09 18.59 0.19
N TYR A 409 11.82 19.11 -0.99
CA TYR A 409 12.51 20.29 -1.54
C TYR A 409 11.93 21.57 -0.94
N LYS A 410 12.37 21.92 0.27
CA LYS A 410 11.95 23.13 0.99
C LYS A 410 13.17 23.92 1.43
N THR A 411 13.11 25.25 1.30
CA THR A 411 14.17 26.17 1.75
C THR A 411 13.78 26.93 3.01
N ASP A 412 12.53 26.78 3.47
CA ASP A 412 11.97 27.53 4.58
C ASP A 412 10.75 26.80 5.17
N GLU A 413 10.55 26.87 6.47
CA GLU A 413 9.49 26.17 7.21
C GLU A 413 8.07 26.67 6.88
N SER A 414 7.92 27.84 6.27
CA SER A 414 6.61 28.37 5.85
C SER A 414 6.00 27.61 4.66
N GLN A 415 6.81 26.85 3.92
CA GLN A 415 6.42 26.08 2.73
C GLN A 415 5.77 24.75 3.12
N LYS A 416 4.53 24.79 3.64
CA LYS A 416 3.92 23.64 4.33
C LYS A 416 3.38 22.55 3.40
N LYS A 417 2.71 22.91 2.32
CA LYS A 417 2.07 21.94 1.42
C LYS A 417 2.60 22.06 0.01
N THR A 418 3.43 21.11 -0.39
CA THR A 418 4.12 21.10 -1.69
C THR A 418 3.68 19.95 -2.58
N VAL A 419 2.84 19.04 -2.07
CA VAL A 419 2.28 17.90 -2.81
C VAL A 419 0.75 17.95 -2.74
N ALA A 420 0.09 17.87 -3.88
CA ALA A 420 -1.35 17.65 -3.97
C ALA A 420 -1.64 16.53 -4.97
N VAL A 421 -2.40 15.53 -4.53
CA VAL A 421 -2.78 14.36 -5.33
C VAL A 421 -4.29 14.23 -5.31
N THR A 422 -4.90 14.08 -6.47
CA THR A 422 -6.36 13.92 -6.62
C THR A 422 -6.66 12.81 -7.61
N PRO A 423 -7.50 11.82 -7.26
CA PRO A 423 -7.96 10.80 -8.20
C PRO A 423 -8.64 11.44 -9.42
N ASN A 424 -8.37 10.89 -10.60
CA ASN A 424 -8.87 11.39 -11.87
C ASN A 424 -9.58 10.28 -12.66
N ASP A 425 -10.69 10.62 -13.28
CA ASP A 425 -11.45 9.71 -14.16
C ASP A 425 -10.93 9.69 -15.62
N ILE A 426 -9.98 10.54 -15.97
CA ILE A 426 -9.40 10.65 -17.31
C ILE A 426 -8.32 9.59 -17.50
N SER A 427 -8.37 8.80 -18.58
CA SER A 427 -7.29 7.90 -18.99
C SER A 427 -6.26 8.68 -19.81
N LEU A 428 -4.96 8.42 -19.55
CA LEU A 428 -3.89 8.95 -20.38
C LEU A 428 -4.02 8.40 -21.81
N ASN A 429 -4.23 9.29 -22.76
CA ASN A 429 -4.21 8.95 -24.18
C ASN A 429 -2.85 9.34 -24.76
N LEU A 430 -1.85 8.50 -24.52
CA LEU A 430 -0.44 8.73 -24.89
C LEU A 430 -0.22 8.93 -26.41
N ASN A 431 -1.20 8.58 -27.25
CA ASN A 431 -1.09 8.69 -28.70
C ASN A 431 -1.52 10.06 -29.26
N GLN A 432 -2.07 10.97 -28.44
CA GLN A 432 -2.66 12.22 -28.94
C GLN A 432 -1.93 13.50 -28.52
N ASN A 433 -0.87 13.43 -27.71
CA ASN A 433 -0.19 14.64 -27.24
C ASN A 433 1.24 14.76 -27.81
N PRO A 434 1.44 15.49 -28.95
CA PRO A 434 2.75 15.66 -29.57
C PRO A 434 3.75 16.42 -28.70
N SER A 435 3.29 17.14 -27.68
CA SER A 435 4.16 17.87 -26.74
C SER A 435 4.91 16.93 -25.75
N VAL A 436 4.40 15.74 -25.50
CA VAL A 436 5.03 14.73 -24.62
C VAL A 436 6.26 14.11 -25.30
N GLN A 437 6.22 13.92 -26.62
CA GLN A 437 7.39 13.41 -27.37
C GLN A 437 8.60 14.34 -27.37
N ALA A 438 8.42 15.62 -27.03
CA ALA A 438 9.51 16.58 -26.97
C ALA A 438 10.31 16.50 -25.66
N PHE A 439 9.77 15.89 -24.60
CA PHE A 439 10.40 15.75 -23.28
C PHE A 439 10.83 14.32 -22.95
N ILE A 440 10.38 13.31 -23.67
CA ILE A 440 10.97 11.97 -23.59
C ILE A 440 12.35 12.07 -24.25
N PRO A 441 13.45 11.75 -23.55
CA PRO A 441 14.77 11.73 -24.19
C PRO A 441 14.69 10.80 -25.40
N LYS A 442 14.92 11.34 -26.60
CA LYS A 442 14.91 10.57 -27.87
C LYS A 442 15.94 9.45 -27.91
N THR A 443 16.74 9.30 -26.87
CA THR A 443 17.78 8.27 -26.74
C THR A 443 17.80 7.77 -25.29
N LEU A 444 16.98 6.78 -24.98
CA LEU A 444 17.50 5.74 -24.10
C LEU A 444 18.74 5.17 -24.80
N PRO A 445 19.88 4.97 -24.11
CA PRO A 445 21.04 4.38 -24.73
C PRO A 445 20.64 3.01 -25.29
N THR A 446 20.53 2.91 -26.61
CA THR A 446 20.41 1.65 -27.33
C THR A 446 21.73 0.92 -27.17
N TYR A 447 21.81 0.02 -26.18
CA TYR A 447 22.90 -0.94 -26.14
C TYR A 447 22.73 -1.86 -27.33
N LYS A 448 23.54 -1.62 -28.38
CA LYS A 448 23.74 -2.58 -29.49
C LYS A 448 24.41 -3.81 -28.87
N PHE A 449 23.67 -4.87 -28.67
CA PHE A 449 24.25 -6.19 -28.50
C PHE A 449 24.86 -6.61 -29.81
N ASN A 450 26.19 -6.57 -29.89
CA ASN A 450 26.91 -7.30 -30.93
C ASN A 450 26.67 -8.79 -30.66
N ARG A 451 25.96 -9.47 -31.56
CA ARG A 451 25.92 -10.92 -31.63
C ARG A 451 27.37 -11.42 -31.81
N ILE A 452 27.89 -12.09 -30.80
CA ILE A 452 29.03 -13.00 -31.00
C ILE A 452 28.40 -14.34 -31.34
N SER A 453 28.53 -14.73 -32.61
CA SER A 453 28.30 -16.09 -33.07
C SER A 453 29.55 -16.93 -32.74
N VAL A 454 29.36 -18.03 -32.01
CA VAL A 454 30.16 -19.25 -32.07
C VAL A 454 29.18 -20.41 -32.21
#